data_aa8ef4e6bb49e24ca94f20d89fcd160d
#
_entry.id   aa8ef4e6bb49e24ca94f20d89fcd160d
#
_cell.length_a   1.000
_cell.length_b   1.000
_cell.length_c   1.000
_cell.angle_alpha   90.00
_cell.angle_beta   90.00
_cell.angle_gamma   90.00
#
_symmetry.space_group_name_H-M   'P 1'
#
loop_
_entity.id
_entity.type
_entity.pdbx_description
1 polymer ?
#
loop_
_entity_poly.entity_id
_entity_poly.type
_entity_poly.pdbx_seq_one_letter_code
_entity_poly.pdbx_strand_id
1 'polypeptide(L)'
;MVRRFCVAALAAATTLVTLMASAVADTQSWEHVPVPSSVRPQAGLNEAVALGPDRAWAVGTDAVGRSAPGFPLVLRWDGTAWQRQGLPGTGWQGELLSVAAASPSSVWAVGRDTAGATRLLRHDGTAWSESRAPRGVALTKVVAGGGETWLIGTRDGAQALLRRDGRGWQDVPAPPGAVYGLHILAADDVWAAGEYNGAAVSHWNGKEWQQTLVDGFPRSAVGSVLAVSPTEVWAGGTAGFVGGPVGRPIPPLLARWDGQAWSKVTMPTDFGGVTALTPTTSGELGWVAVARSQKWGPPGSYPPLVPGPDFLAWNGQTFTEHSEPAVAGEGDSQTLRLAPVPGTSTVWSVGRAAGPEGTFAPRILRFG
;
A
#
# COMPACT_ATOMS: atom_id res chain seq x y z
N MET A 1 -0.44 -38.38 -88.18
CA MET A 1 0.69 -37.78 -87.42
C MET A 1 0.14 -37.08 -86.20
N VAL A 2 0.23 -37.69 -85.06
CA VAL A 2 -0.29 -37.15 -83.80
C VAL A 2 0.86 -36.95 -82.89
N ARG A 3 1.18 -35.69 -82.58
CA ARG A 3 2.21 -35.31 -81.56
C ARG A 3 1.60 -35.30 -80.17
N ARG A 4 2.13 -36.15 -79.29
CA ARG A 4 1.82 -36.18 -77.87
C ARG A 4 2.72 -35.14 -77.17
N PHE A 5 2.11 -34.21 -76.47
CA PHE A 5 2.83 -33.35 -75.51
C PHE A 5 2.76 -33.98 -74.12
N CYS A 6 3.93 -34.28 -73.54
CA CYS A 6 4.07 -34.60 -72.11
C CYS A 6 4.14 -33.32 -71.34
N VAL A 7 3.20 -33.13 -70.37
CA VAL A 7 3.25 -32.09 -69.38
C VAL A 7 3.89 -32.69 -68.14
N ALA A 8 5.06 -32.21 -67.77
CA ALA A 8 5.68 -32.52 -66.48
C ALA A 8 5.15 -31.61 -65.37
N ALA A 9 4.48 -32.18 -64.39
CA ALA A 9 4.05 -31.42 -63.19
C ALA A 9 5.21 -31.38 -62.17
N LEU A 10 5.70 -30.16 -61.88
CA LEU A 10 6.63 -29.87 -60.81
C LEU A 10 5.86 -29.70 -59.50
N ALA A 11 5.98 -30.63 -58.57
CA ALA A 11 5.46 -30.50 -57.20
C ALA A 11 6.47 -29.69 -56.37
N ALA A 12 6.14 -28.48 -56.04
CA ALA A 12 6.88 -27.66 -55.06
C ALA A 12 6.44 -28.04 -53.63
N ALA A 13 7.32 -28.72 -52.91
CA ALA A 13 7.13 -28.98 -51.48
C ALA A 13 7.52 -27.73 -50.68
N THR A 14 6.51 -27.03 -50.17
CA THR A 14 6.74 -25.89 -49.23
C THR A 14 6.87 -26.46 -47.81
N THR A 15 8.10 -26.48 -47.31
CA THR A 15 8.37 -26.83 -45.91
C THR A 15 8.01 -25.64 -45.06
N LEU A 16 6.91 -25.74 -44.29
CA LEU A 16 6.51 -24.77 -43.27
C LEU A 16 7.37 -25.00 -42.05
N VAL A 17 8.39 -24.14 -41.85
CA VAL A 17 9.15 -24.08 -40.60
C VAL A 17 8.33 -23.28 -39.60
N THR A 18 7.63 -23.98 -38.72
CA THR A 18 7.00 -23.39 -37.53
C THR A 18 8.11 -23.04 -36.53
N LEU A 19 8.48 -21.79 -36.44
CA LEU A 19 9.24 -21.28 -35.31
C LEU A 19 8.32 -21.34 -34.09
N MET A 20 8.52 -22.32 -33.23
CA MET A 20 8.05 -22.30 -31.85
C MET A 20 8.87 -21.25 -31.12
N ALA A 21 8.36 -20.03 -31.02
CA ALA A 21 8.83 -19.08 -30.05
C ALA A 21 8.51 -19.67 -28.67
N SER A 22 9.51 -20.21 -28.00
CA SER A 22 9.42 -20.52 -26.58
C SER A 22 9.19 -19.17 -25.89
N ALA A 23 7.95 -18.90 -25.51
CA ALA A 23 7.67 -17.85 -24.53
C ALA A 23 8.43 -18.28 -23.26
N VAL A 24 9.57 -17.66 -23.01
CA VAL A 24 10.16 -17.64 -21.68
C VAL A 24 9.08 -16.95 -20.84
N ALA A 25 8.36 -17.71 -20.03
CA ALA A 25 7.50 -17.15 -19.04
C ALA A 25 8.40 -16.25 -18.19
N ASP A 26 8.17 -14.95 -18.27
CA ASP A 26 8.84 -13.99 -17.42
C ASP A 26 8.37 -14.31 -16.00
N THR A 27 9.19 -15.05 -15.26
CA THR A 27 8.88 -15.48 -13.89
C THR A 27 9.19 -14.33 -12.95
N GLN A 28 8.49 -13.21 -13.15
CA GLN A 28 8.56 -12.10 -12.19
C GLN A 28 8.12 -12.59 -10.82
N SER A 29 8.95 -12.38 -9.83
CA SER A 29 8.71 -12.78 -8.45
C SER A 29 9.02 -11.63 -7.50
N TRP A 30 8.48 -11.72 -6.30
CA TRP A 30 8.89 -10.84 -5.23
C TRP A 30 10.31 -11.19 -4.78
N GLU A 31 11.15 -10.18 -4.66
CA GLU A 31 12.55 -10.31 -4.26
C GLU A 31 12.84 -9.42 -3.06
N HIS A 32 13.70 -9.90 -2.16
CA HIS A 32 14.25 -9.09 -1.09
C HIS A 32 15.23 -8.07 -1.62
N VAL A 33 15.05 -6.82 -1.18
CA VAL A 33 16.02 -5.77 -1.45
C VAL A 33 16.74 -5.41 -0.14
N PRO A 34 18.08 -5.41 -0.15
CA PRO A 34 18.86 -5.15 1.04
C PRO A 34 18.53 -3.81 1.69
N VAL A 35 18.39 -3.84 3.01
CA VAL A 35 18.27 -2.64 3.82
C VAL A 35 19.69 -2.10 4.12
N PRO A 36 19.93 -0.78 4.08
CA PRO A 36 21.26 -0.22 4.36
C PRO A 36 21.77 -0.62 5.75
N SER A 37 23.06 -0.94 5.85
CA SER A 37 23.73 -1.26 7.13
C SER A 37 23.68 -0.11 8.17
N SER A 38 23.39 1.11 7.74
CA SER A 38 23.17 2.27 8.61
C SER A 38 21.83 2.25 9.34
N VAL A 39 20.90 1.35 8.99
CA VAL A 39 19.66 1.12 9.74
C VAL A 39 19.99 0.30 10.98
N ARG A 40 19.64 0.85 12.13
CA ARG A 40 19.89 0.19 13.42
C ARG A 40 18.94 -0.98 13.62
N PRO A 41 19.31 -2.00 14.40
CA PRO A 41 18.43 -3.12 14.73
C PRO A 41 17.09 -2.67 15.34
N GLN A 42 16.10 -3.54 15.33
CA GLN A 42 14.73 -3.25 15.78
C GLN A 42 14.11 -2.10 14.97
N ALA A 43 14.05 -2.29 13.67
CA ALA A 43 13.54 -1.33 12.71
C ALA A 43 12.32 -1.87 11.97
N GLY A 44 11.41 -0.98 11.61
CA GLY A 44 10.26 -1.29 10.77
C GLY A 44 9.94 -0.13 9.83
N LEU A 45 9.36 -0.47 8.69
CA LEU A 45 8.88 0.51 7.72
C LEU A 45 7.36 0.54 7.74
N ASN A 46 6.79 1.73 7.75
CA ASN A 46 5.35 1.95 7.87
C ASN A 46 4.69 2.29 6.54
N GLU A 47 5.39 2.99 5.65
CA GLU A 47 4.87 3.36 4.33
C GLU A 47 6.00 3.65 3.35
N ALA A 48 5.71 3.52 2.04
CA ALA A 48 6.59 3.92 0.95
C ALA A 48 5.83 4.63 -0.15
N VAL A 49 6.56 5.43 -0.93
CA VAL A 49 6.06 6.09 -2.15
C VAL A 49 7.15 6.09 -3.21
N ALA A 50 6.79 5.80 -4.45
CA ALA A 50 7.69 5.89 -5.60
C ALA A 50 7.22 6.98 -6.57
N LEU A 51 8.18 7.67 -7.18
CA LEU A 51 7.95 8.67 -8.23
C LEU A 51 8.57 8.26 -9.58
N GLY A 52 9.30 7.15 -9.58
CA GLY A 52 9.93 6.61 -10.77
C GLY A 52 10.91 5.48 -10.42
N PRO A 53 11.54 4.87 -11.43
CA PRO A 53 12.43 3.74 -11.25
C PRO A 53 13.67 4.03 -10.37
N ASP A 54 14.10 5.29 -10.33
CA ASP A 54 15.27 5.78 -9.61
C ASP A 54 14.93 6.61 -8.36
N ARG A 55 13.66 6.69 -8.01
CA ARG A 55 13.21 7.60 -6.96
C ARG A 55 12.02 7.09 -6.17
N ALA A 56 12.33 6.64 -4.95
CA ALA A 56 11.30 6.27 -3.98
C ALA A 56 11.76 6.66 -2.56
N TRP A 57 10.81 6.74 -1.65
CA TRP A 57 11.06 6.94 -0.21
C TRP A 57 10.29 5.88 0.59
N ALA A 58 10.91 5.46 1.69
CA ALA A 58 10.26 4.63 2.70
C ALA A 58 10.50 5.24 4.08
N VAL A 59 9.50 5.20 4.93
CA VAL A 59 9.56 5.79 6.27
C VAL A 59 9.14 4.80 7.34
N GLY A 60 9.66 5.03 8.55
CA GLY A 60 9.36 4.18 9.69
C GLY A 60 10.13 4.58 10.93
N THR A 61 10.65 3.59 11.65
CA THR A 61 11.44 3.77 12.87
C THR A 61 12.57 2.75 12.93
N ASP A 62 13.65 3.06 13.64
CA ASP A 62 14.70 2.11 13.99
C ASP A 62 15.15 2.26 15.44
N ALA A 63 15.98 1.32 15.92
CA ALA A 63 16.47 1.26 17.29
C ALA A 63 15.36 1.31 18.34
N VAL A 64 14.24 0.64 18.09
CA VAL A 64 13.15 0.50 19.05
C VAL A 64 13.61 -0.38 20.19
N GLY A 65 13.56 0.11 21.41
CA GLY A 65 13.88 -0.63 22.63
C GLY A 65 12.63 -1.08 23.38
N ARG A 66 12.81 -1.90 24.42
CA ARG A 66 11.68 -2.36 25.27
C ARG A 66 10.90 -1.18 25.90
N SER A 67 11.56 -0.10 26.20
CA SER A 67 10.97 1.12 26.78
C SER A 67 11.32 2.39 26.01
N ALA A 68 11.91 2.26 24.82
CA ALA A 68 12.32 3.37 23.98
C ALA A 68 11.61 3.26 22.63
N PRO A 69 10.89 4.28 22.17
CA PRO A 69 10.07 4.21 20.95
C PRO A 69 10.87 4.23 19.65
N GLY A 70 12.21 4.27 19.73
CA GLY A 70 13.09 4.34 18.58
C GLY A 70 13.28 5.75 18.04
N PHE A 71 13.78 5.82 16.82
CA PHE A 71 14.07 7.09 16.13
C PHE A 71 13.46 7.06 14.74
N PRO A 72 13.04 8.20 14.20
CA PRO A 72 12.48 8.26 12.86
C PRO A 72 13.49 7.81 11.82
N LEU A 73 13.00 7.01 10.88
CA LEU A 73 13.78 6.46 9.79
C LEU A 73 13.21 6.93 8.45
N VAL A 74 14.08 7.45 7.59
CA VAL A 74 13.78 7.71 6.19
C VAL A 74 14.82 7.02 5.33
N LEU A 75 14.37 6.24 4.36
CA LEU A 75 15.17 5.66 3.31
C LEU A 75 14.80 6.29 1.98
N ARG A 76 15.77 6.49 1.09
CA ARG A 76 15.57 6.92 -0.28
C ARG A 76 16.18 5.90 -1.23
N TRP A 77 15.46 5.51 -2.26
CA TRP A 77 15.94 4.75 -3.39
C TRP A 77 16.55 5.68 -4.43
N ASP A 78 17.76 5.36 -4.90
CA ASP A 78 18.51 6.16 -5.89
C ASP A 78 18.59 5.51 -7.27
N GLY A 79 17.84 4.42 -7.49
CA GLY A 79 17.86 3.60 -8.70
C GLY A 79 18.70 2.32 -8.55
N THR A 80 19.57 2.24 -7.54
CA THR A 80 20.46 1.09 -7.31
C THR A 80 20.39 0.53 -5.90
N ALA A 81 20.22 1.39 -4.90
CA ALA A 81 20.18 1.00 -3.49
C ALA A 81 19.32 1.93 -2.66
N TRP A 82 18.79 1.41 -1.55
CA TRP A 82 18.18 2.22 -0.51
C TRP A 82 19.27 2.86 0.35
N GLN A 83 19.11 4.13 0.65
CA GLN A 83 20.05 4.92 1.45
C GLN A 83 19.34 5.66 2.57
N ARG A 84 19.90 5.61 3.78
CA ARG A 84 19.38 6.37 4.91
C ARG A 84 19.57 7.86 4.66
N GLN A 85 18.52 8.63 4.90
CA GLN A 85 18.52 10.09 4.81
C GLN A 85 18.66 10.73 6.18
N GLY A 86 19.40 11.84 6.24
CA GLY A 86 19.42 12.71 7.42
C GLY A 86 18.09 13.47 7.56
N LEU A 87 17.64 13.62 8.81
CA LEU A 87 16.46 14.39 9.15
C LEU A 87 16.84 15.67 9.92
N PRO A 88 16.07 16.77 9.79
CA PRO A 88 16.28 17.97 10.57
C PRO A 88 15.99 17.72 12.05
N GLY A 89 16.61 18.52 12.93
CA GLY A 89 16.36 18.42 14.36
C GLY A 89 16.82 17.08 14.94
N THR A 90 18.09 16.73 14.71
CA THR A 90 18.71 15.49 15.18
C THR A 90 18.44 15.22 16.64
N GLY A 91 17.85 14.08 16.96
CA GLY A 91 17.71 13.57 18.31
C GLY A 91 16.29 13.43 18.85
N TRP A 92 15.23 13.79 18.11
CA TRP A 92 13.90 13.45 18.57
C TRP A 92 13.65 11.93 18.44
N GLN A 93 13.05 11.36 19.48
CA GLN A 93 12.61 9.96 19.49
C GLN A 93 11.16 9.88 19.05
N GLY A 94 10.85 8.80 18.34
CA GLY A 94 9.52 8.55 17.81
C GLY A 94 9.56 7.80 16.47
N GLU A 95 8.53 7.95 15.68
CA GLU A 95 8.34 7.23 14.43
C GLU A 95 7.79 8.12 13.33
N LEU A 96 8.09 7.78 12.09
CA LEU A 96 7.38 8.28 10.93
C LEU A 96 6.28 7.27 10.54
N LEU A 97 5.06 7.77 10.40
CA LEU A 97 3.85 6.96 10.18
C LEU A 97 3.51 6.84 8.71
N SER A 98 3.73 7.91 7.95
CA SER A 98 3.25 8.00 6.57
C SER A 98 4.14 8.90 5.72
N VAL A 99 4.25 8.58 4.43
CA VAL A 99 4.95 9.37 3.42
C VAL A 99 4.13 9.43 2.14
N ALA A 100 4.08 10.59 1.51
CA ALA A 100 3.46 10.79 0.20
C ALA A 100 4.22 11.82 -0.62
N ALA A 101 4.16 11.71 -1.92
CA ALA A 101 4.87 12.60 -2.83
C ALA A 101 3.93 13.09 -3.95
N ALA A 102 3.76 14.39 -4.05
CA ALA A 102 3.08 15.02 -5.17
C ALA A 102 4.05 15.31 -6.33
N SER A 103 5.35 15.46 -6.02
CA SER A 103 6.43 15.65 -6.99
C SER A 103 7.78 15.38 -6.33
N PRO A 104 8.90 15.32 -7.09
CA PRO A 104 10.24 15.19 -6.51
C PRO A 104 10.64 16.29 -5.52
N SER A 105 10.06 17.48 -5.65
CA SER A 105 10.28 18.63 -4.76
C SER A 105 9.16 18.87 -3.74
N SER A 106 8.22 17.93 -3.65
CA SER A 106 7.09 17.99 -2.73
C SER A 106 6.78 16.61 -2.17
N VAL A 107 7.70 16.11 -1.33
CA VAL A 107 7.50 14.89 -0.55
C VAL A 107 7.21 15.28 0.89
N TRP A 108 6.20 14.67 1.46
CA TRP A 108 5.75 14.94 2.82
C TRP A 108 5.80 13.68 3.66
N ALA A 109 6.19 13.81 4.92
CA ALA A 109 6.11 12.73 5.89
C ALA A 109 5.47 13.22 7.18
N VAL A 110 4.63 12.37 7.74
CA VAL A 110 3.96 12.57 9.02
C VAL A 110 4.57 11.62 10.03
N GLY A 111 4.86 12.14 11.22
CA GLY A 111 5.36 11.35 12.33
C GLY A 111 4.82 11.81 13.66
N ARG A 112 5.23 11.10 14.69
CA ARG A 112 4.86 11.35 16.08
C ARG A 112 6.08 11.15 16.97
N ASP A 113 6.35 12.11 17.83
CA ASP A 113 7.39 11.95 18.84
C ASP A 113 6.88 11.24 20.10
N THR A 114 7.76 11.00 21.06
CA THR A 114 7.46 10.29 22.32
C THR A 114 6.45 10.99 23.21
N ALA A 115 6.33 12.31 23.07
CA ALA A 115 5.32 13.10 23.76
C ALA A 115 3.95 13.04 23.07
N GLY A 116 3.84 12.31 21.94
CA GLY A 116 2.65 12.27 21.11
C GLY A 116 2.46 13.47 20.19
N ALA A 117 3.44 14.38 20.16
CA ALA A 117 3.34 15.56 19.31
C ALA A 117 3.55 15.18 17.83
N THR A 118 2.70 15.73 16.99
CA THR A 118 2.79 15.55 15.53
C THR A 118 4.06 16.20 14.99
N ARG A 119 4.78 15.46 14.15
CA ARG A 119 5.89 15.94 13.34
C ARG A 119 5.50 15.91 11.87
N LEU A 120 5.60 17.04 11.21
CA LEU A 120 5.35 17.16 9.78
C LEU A 120 6.64 17.57 9.09
N LEU A 121 7.12 16.74 8.19
CA LEU A 121 8.36 16.94 7.46
C LEU A 121 8.08 17.15 5.98
N ARG A 122 8.91 17.95 5.32
CA ARG A 122 8.87 18.18 3.89
C ARG A 122 10.26 18.02 3.27
N HIS A 123 10.32 17.30 2.16
CA HIS A 123 11.49 17.26 1.28
C HIS A 123 11.22 18.13 0.05
N ASP A 124 12.13 19.06 -0.23
CA ASP A 124 12.01 20.07 -1.29
C ASP A 124 12.68 19.68 -2.62
N GLY A 125 13.17 18.43 -2.69
CA GLY A 125 13.98 17.92 -3.80
C GLY A 125 15.45 17.76 -3.43
N THR A 126 15.94 18.49 -2.40
CA THR A 126 17.32 18.48 -1.91
C THR A 126 17.45 17.92 -0.50
N ALA A 127 16.63 18.39 0.42
CA ALA A 127 16.74 18.06 1.83
C ALA A 127 15.37 17.99 2.53
N TRP A 128 15.33 17.27 3.64
CA TRP A 128 14.23 17.28 4.57
C TRP A 128 14.28 18.48 5.49
N SER A 129 13.16 19.12 5.70
CA SER A 129 12.96 20.21 6.65
C SER A 129 11.71 19.98 7.50
N GLU A 130 11.70 20.48 8.72
CA GLU A 130 10.49 20.46 9.54
C GLU A 130 9.51 21.54 9.04
N SER A 131 8.27 21.14 8.83
CA SER A 131 7.20 22.03 8.44
C SER A 131 6.24 22.23 9.60
N ARG A 132 5.60 23.40 9.65
CA ARG A 132 4.62 23.68 10.69
C ARG A 132 3.40 22.78 10.52
N ALA A 133 3.16 21.90 11.49
CA ALA A 133 1.96 21.10 11.55
C ALA A 133 0.71 21.97 11.85
N PRO A 134 -0.48 21.59 11.34
CA PRO A 134 -1.74 22.23 11.74
C PRO A 134 -1.95 22.15 13.25
N ARG A 135 -2.37 23.27 13.85
CA ARG A 135 -2.54 23.35 15.31
C ARG A 135 -3.64 22.42 15.80
N GLY A 136 -3.36 21.71 16.90
CA GLY A 136 -4.35 20.87 17.58
C GLY A 136 -4.75 19.61 16.80
N VAL A 137 -4.03 19.25 15.73
CA VAL A 137 -4.32 18.04 14.95
C VAL A 137 -3.26 16.98 15.21
N ALA A 138 -3.68 15.84 15.71
CA ALA A 138 -2.88 14.64 15.78
C ALA A 138 -2.92 13.94 14.42
N LEU A 139 -1.90 14.20 13.59
CA LEU A 139 -1.82 13.63 12.23
C LEU A 139 -1.45 12.15 12.26
N THR A 140 -2.08 11.39 11.40
CA THR A 140 -1.82 9.95 11.23
C THR A 140 -1.34 9.61 9.81
N LYS A 141 -1.74 10.39 8.81
CA LYS A 141 -1.41 10.08 7.41
C LYS A 141 -1.28 11.33 6.55
N VAL A 142 -0.42 11.24 5.55
CA VAL A 142 -0.37 12.16 4.41
C VAL A 142 -0.66 11.38 3.13
N VAL A 143 -1.44 11.97 2.23
CA VAL A 143 -1.79 11.37 0.94
C VAL A 143 -1.59 12.41 -0.16
N ALA A 144 -1.02 11.99 -1.29
CA ALA A 144 -0.84 12.86 -2.46
C ALA A 144 -1.35 12.14 -3.71
N GLY A 145 -2.00 12.87 -4.58
CA GLY A 145 -2.54 12.39 -5.86
C GLY A 145 -3.27 13.51 -6.57
N GLY A 146 -3.49 13.39 -7.88
CA GLY A 146 -4.25 14.39 -8.65
C GLY A 146 -3.72 15.83 -8.55
N GLY A 147 -2.42 16.02 -8.26
CA GLY A 147 -1.83 17.34 -8.00
C GLY A 147 -2.08 17.90 -6.60
N GLU A 148 -2.81 17.19 -5.75
CA GLU A 148 -3.22 17.58 -4.40
C GLU A 148 -2.39 16.90 -3.32
N THR A 149 -2.37 17.48 -2.12
CA THR A 149 -1.84 16.85 -0.91
C THR A 149 -2.79 17.05 0.24
N TRP A 150 -3.14 15.96 0.91
CA TRP A 150 -4.08 15.93 2.03
C TRP A 150 -3.45 15.33 3.28
N LEU A 151 -3.94 15.74 4.44
CA LEU A 151 -3.60 15.16 5.74
C LEU A 151 -4.84 14.55 6.38
N ILE A 152 -4.64 13.41 7.02
CA ILE A 152 -5.62 12.72 7.84
C ILE A 152 -5.14 12.78 9.29
N GLY A 153 -6.04 13.08 10.21
CA GLY A 153 -5.75 13.11 11.64
C GLY A 153 -6.99 13.25 12.47
N THR A 154 -6.80 13.61 13.74
CA THR A 154 -7.90 13.90 14.66
C THR A 154 -7.64 15.23 15.37
N ARG A 155 -8.71 15.96 15.64
CA ARG A 155 -8.73 17.18 16.44
C ARG A 155 -9.82 17.03 17.50
N ASP A 156 -9.43 17.12 18.78
CA ASP A 156 -10.35 16.97 19.93
C ASP A 156 -11.19 15.67 19.85
N GLY A 157 -10.56 14.58 19.39
CA GLY A 157 -11.20 13.27 19.22
C GLY A 157 -12.06 13.12 17.95
N ALA A 158 -12.31 14.18 17.19
CA ALA A 158 -13.06 14.12 15.93
C ALA A 158 -12.11 13.94 14.73
N GLN A 159 -12.63 13.33 13.66
CA GLN A 159 -11.91 13.20 12.39
C GLN A 159 -11.57 14.58 11.84
N ALA A 160 -10.31 14.77 11.44
CA ALA A 160 -9.83 15.98 10.79
C ALA A 160 -9.22 15.64 9.43
N LEU A 161 -9.68 16.32 8.40
CA LEU A 161 -9.11 16.26 7.05
C LEU A 161 -8.63 17.66 6.68
N LEU A 162 -7.42 17.74 6.12
CA LEU A 162 -6.88 19.01 5.68
C LEU A 162 -6.30 18.86 4.27
N ARG A 163 -6.52 19.84 3.45
CA ARG A 163 -5.99 19.94 2.09
C ARG A 163 -4.95 21.05 2.04
N ARG A 164 -3.88 20.84 1.28
CA ARG A 164 -2.89 21.87 1.03
C ARG A 164 -3.39 22.82 -0.05
N ASP A 165 -3.42 24.10 0.26
CA ASP A 165 -3.45 25.16 -0.74
C ASP A 165 -2.06 25.81 -0.86
N GLY A 166 -1.81 26.68 -1.79
CA GLY A 166 -0.49 27.33 -1.95
C GLY A 166 -0.01 28.13 -0.71
N ARG A 167 -0.88 28.37 0.28
CA ARG A 167 -0.62 29.20 1.47
C ARG A 167 -0.43 28.39 2.74
N GLY A 168 -0.98 27.18 2.81
CA GLY A 168 -0.92 26.37 4.01
C GLY A 168 -1.82 25.14 3.97
N TRP A 169 -2.31 24.75 5.14
CA TRP A 169 -3.26 23.65 5.32
C TRP A 169 -4.64 24.21 5.64
N GLN A 170 -5.64 23.84 4.88
CA GLN A 170 -7.03 24.25 5.04
C GLN A 170 -7.86 23.06 5.50
N ASP A 171 -8.72 23.29 6.48
CA ASP A 171 -9.68 22.29 6.93
C ASP A 171 -10.67 21.96 5.81
N VAL A 172 -10.95 20.70 5.61
CA VAL A 172 -12.01 20.17 4.76
C VAL A 172 -13.02 19.46 5.65
N PRO A 173 -14.33 19.65 5.47
CA PRO A 173 -15.32 18.87 6.20
C PRO A 173 -15.01 17.38 6.09
N ALA A 174 -15.04 16.64 7.20
CA ALA A 174 -14.86 15.20 7.19
C ALA A 174 -16.20 14.48 6.93
N PRO A 175 -16.22 13.33 6.26
CA PRO A 175 -17.40 12.48 6.20
C PRO A 175 -17.72 11.93 7.60
N PRO A 176 -18.94 11.44 7.85
CA PRO A 176 -19.27 10.74 9.08
C PRO A 176 -18.34 9.54 9.33
N GLY A 177 -17.96 9.31 10.59
CA GLY A 177 -17.12 8.18 11.01
C GLY A 177 -15.62 8.43 10.91
N ALA A 178 -14.85 7.36 10.88
CA ALA A 178 -13.40 7.40 10.79
C ALA A 178 -12.92 7.28 9.33
N VAL A 179 -11.86 7.99 8.99
CA VAL A 179 -11.16 7.91 7.69
C VAL A 179 -9.77 7.35 7.92
N TYR A 180 -9.46 6.26 7.24
CA TYR A 180 -8.17 5.55 7.34
C TYR A 180 -7.28 5.72 6.11
N GLY A 181 -7.87 6.00 4.95
CA GLY A 181 -7.15 6.17 3.69
C GLY A 181 -7.90 7.05 2.70
N LEU A 182 -7.15 7.66 1.79
CA LEU A 182 -7.69 8.45 0.68
C LEU A 182 -7.07 7.97 -0.63
N HIS A 183 -7.85 8.10 -1.70
CA HIS A 183 -7.36 8.13 -3.08
C HIS A 183 -7.82 9.41 -3.75
N ILE A 184 -6.90 10.14 -4.37
CA ILE A 184 -7.13 11.47 -4.89
C ILE A 184 -6.94 11.44 -6.40
N LEU A 185 -8.01 11.61 -7.15
CA LEU A 185 -7.98 11.73 -8.61
C LEU A 185 -7.85 13.20 -9.03
N ALA A 186 -8.57 14.09 -8.33
CA ALA A 186 -8.53 15.54 -8.55
C ALA A 186 -8.96 16.27 -7.25
N ALA A 187 -8.90 17.60 -7.27
CA ALA A 187 -9.31 18.45 -6.15
C ALA A 187 -10.78 18.30 -5.73
N ASP A 188 -11.61 17.92 -6.67
CA ASP A 188 -13.05 17.67 -6.55
C ASP A 188 -13.44 16.21 -6.77
N ASP A 189 -12.46 15.30 -6.77
CA ASP A 189 -12.66 13.87 -6.92
C ASP A 189 -11.72 13.11 -5.96
N VAL A 190 -12.17 12.95 -4.71
CA VAL A 190 -11.42 12.27 -3.65
C VAL A 190 -12.28 11.18 -3.03
N TRP A 191 -11.69 9.99 -2.92
CA TRP A 191 -12.33 8.83 -2.30
C TRP A 191 -11.70 8.53 -0.96
N ALA A 192 -12.54 8.42 0.08
CA ALA A 192 -12.13 8.13 1.45
C ALA A 192 -12.61 6.75 1.89
N ALA A 193 -11.69 5.92 2.34
CA ALA A 193 -11.98 4.63 2.96
C ALA A 193 -12.01 4.76 4.47
N GLY A 194 -12.98 4.10 5.12
CA GLY A 194 -13.11 4.21 6.55
C GLY A 194 -14.15 3.27 7.18
N GLU A 195 -14.72 3.76 8.26
CA GLU A 195 -15.71 3.05 9.06
C GLU A 195 -16.80 4.00 9.57
N TYR A 196 -18.06 3.63 9.29
CA TYR A 196 -19.25 4.28 9.87
C TYR A 196 -20.39 3.27 9.88
N ASN A 197 -20.72 2.72 11.05
CA ASN A 197 -21.69 1.62 11.18
C ASN A 197 -21.34 0.39 10.33
N GLY A 198 -20.05 0.17 10.04
CA GLY A 198 -19.49 -0.82 9.13
C GLY A 198 -18.51 -0.20 8.16
N ALA A 199 -17.97 -0.99 7.24
CA ALA A 199 -17.07 -0.51 6.22
C ALA A 199 -17.76 0.52 5.31
N ALA A 200 -17.19 1.70 5.20
CA ALA A 200 -17.75 2.81 4.47
C ALA A 200 -16.74 3.46 3.53
N VAL A 201 -17.21 3.89 2.38
CA VAL A 201 -16.47 4.73 1.44
C VAL A 201 -17.24 6.00 1.18
N SER A 202 -16.54 7.12 1.19
CA SER A 202 -17.12 8.43 0.93
C SER A 202 -16.45 9.07 -0.28
N HIS A 203 -17.22 9.67 -1.17
CA HIS A 203 -16.76 10.39 -2.35
C HIS A 203 -16.94 11.90 -2.16
N TRP A 204 -15.86 12.65 -2.31
CA TRP A 204 -15.81 14.12 -2.29
C TRP A 204 -15.95 14.66 -3.71
N ASN A 205 -16.95 15.51 -3.95
CA ASN A 205 -17.22 16.11 -5.24
C ASN A 205 -16.75 17.58 -5.33
N GLY A 206 -15.82 17.98 -4.46
CA GLY A 206 -15.36 19.37 -4.36
C GLY A 206 -16.18 20.23 -3.42
N LYS A 207 -17.36 19.78 -2.97
CA LYS A 207 -18.28 20.54 -2.16
C LYS A 207 -18.76 19.76 -0.92
N GLU A 208 -19.10 18.49 -1.10
CA GLU A 208 -19.66 17.64 -0.04
C GLU A 208 -19.24 16.18 -0.23
N TRP A 209 -19.30 15.41 0.85
CA TRP A 209 -19.08 13.99 0.86
C TRP A 209 -20.38 13.23 0.65
N GLN A 210 -20.36 12.29 -0.29
CA GLN A 210 -21.40 11.29 -0.49
C GLN A 210 -20.90 9.95 0.05
N GLN A 211 -21.50 9.44 1.13
CA GLN A 211 -21.07 8.22 1.79
C GLN A 211 -21.96 7.03 1.42
N THR A 212 -21.30 5.89 1.17
CA THR A 212 -21.94 4.60 0.91
C THR A 212 -21.35 3.53 1.81
N LEU A 213 -22.18 2.58 2.26
CA LEU A 213 -21.72 1.41 3.00
C LEU A 213 -21.25 0.34 2.01
N VAL A 214 -20.03 -0.16 2.23
CA VAL A 214 -19.45 -1.29 1.50
C VAL A 214 -19.93 -2.59 2.12
N ASP A 215 -19.94 -2.64 3.46
CA ASP A 215 -20.40 -3.76 4.25
C ASP A 215 -21.03 -3.23 5.54
N GLY A 216 -22.30 -3.50 5.74
CA GLY A 216 -23.06 -3.08 6.93
C GLY A 216 -22.83 -3.95 8.17
N PHE A 217 -21.90 -4.92 8.14
CA PHE A 217 -21.59 -5.72 9.33
C PHE A 217 -20.85 -4.88 10.37
N PRO A 218 -21.28 -4.94 11.64
CA PRO A 218 -20.56 -4.26 12.72
C PRO A 218 -19.07 -4.63 12.75
N ARG A 219 -18.20 -3.63 12.96
CA ARG A 219 -16.74 -3.76 12.99
C ARG A 219 -16.08 -4.17 11.67
N SER A 220 -16.78 -4.14 10.55
CA SER A 220 -16.12 -4.13 9.26
C SER A 220 -15.51 -2.74 9.02
N ALA A 221 -14.35 -2.70 8.39
CA ALA A 221 -13.67 -1.45 8.06
C ALA A 221 -12.87 -1.59 6.77
N VAL A 222 -12.77 -0.53 6.00
CA VAL A 222 -11.87 -0.45 4.85
C VAL A 222 -10.80 0.60 5.13
N GLY A 223 -9.53 0.22 4.92
CA GLY A 223 -8.37 1.09 5.16
C GLY A 223 -7.68 1.53 3.88
N SER A 224 -7.98 0.85 2.77
CA SER A 224 -7.42 1.13 1.45
C SER A 224 -8.54 1.35 0.44
N VAL A 225 -8.36 2.34 -0.42
CA VAL A 225 -9.25 2.64 -1.55
C VAL A 225 -8.41 2.95 -2.78
N LEU A 226 -8.83 2.42 -3.92
CA LEU A 226 -8.26 2.70 -5.24
C LEU A 226 -9.40 3.09 -6.18
N ALA A 227 -9.48 4.35 -6.55
CA ALA A 227 -10.41 4.82 -7.55
C ALA A 227 -9.72 4.77 -8.92
N VAL A 228 -10.26 3.97 -9.82
CA VAL A 228 -9.84 3.89 -11.22
C VAL A 228 -10.59 4.96 -12.03
N SER A 229 -11.86 5.10 -11.71
CA SER A 229 -12.78 6.10 -12.26
C SER A 229 -13.94 6.32 -11.29
N PRO A 230 -14.82 7.31 -11.50
CA PRO A 230 -16.02 7.49 -10.68
C PRO A 230 -16.98 6.29 -10.69
N THR A 231 -16.89 5.42 -11.69
CA THR A 231 -17.70 4.20 -11.84
C THR A 231 -16.92 2.91 -11.59
N GLU A 232 -15.66 3.01 -11.21
CA GLU A 232 -14.85 1.86 -10.82
C GLU A 232 -13.94 2.20 -9.66
N VAL A 233 -14.34 1.76 -8.45
CA VAL A 233 -13.57 1.97 -7.23
C VAL A 233 -13.44 0.66 -6.48
N TRP A 234 -12.25 0.42 -5.95
CA TRP A 234 -11.96 -0.74 -5.14
C TRP A 234 -11.73 -0.31 -3.69
N ALA A 235 -12.28 -1.07 -2.77
CA ALA A 235 -12.11 -0.86 -1.33
C ALA A 235 -11.64 -2.14 -0.66
N GLY A 236 -10.60 -2.01 0.16
CA GLY A 236 -9.96 -3.12 0.84
C GLY A 236 -9.84 -2.92 2.34
N GLY A 237 -10.03 -4.00 3.10
CA GLY A 237 -9.97 -3.96 4.55
C GLY A 237 -10.31 -5.29 5.19
N THR A 238 -11.12 -5.27 6.24
CA THR A 238 -11.57 -6.44 7.00
C THR A 238 -13.07 -6.51 7.07
N ALA A 239 -13.63 -7.69 6.84
CA ALA A 239 -15.05 -7.94 7.11
C ALA A 239 -15.27 -8.00 8.63
N GLY A 240 -16.45 -7.57 9.06
CA GLY A 240 -16.80 -7.46 10.47
C GLY A 240 -16.66 -8.77 11.24
N PHE A 241 -16.29 -8.66 12.48
CA PHE A 241 -16.21 -9.76 13.41
C PHE A 241 -17.64 -10.24 13.76
N VAL A 242 -18.05 -11.32 13.15
CA VAL A 242 -19.28 -12.01 13.54
C VAL A 242 -18.98 -12.72 14.88
N GLY A 243 -19.64 -12.27 15.94
CA GLY A 243 -19.43 -12.70 17.32
C GLY A 243 -19.22 -14.21 17.46
N GLY A 244 -18.02 -14.58 17.82
CA GLY A 244 -17.55 -15.91 18.13
C GLY A 244 -16.56 -15.84 19.29
N PRO A 245 -16.10 -16.96 19.82
CA PRO A 245 -15.07 -16.96 20.87
C PRO A 245 -13.86 -16.14 20.39
N VAL A 246 -13.30 -15.36 21.31
CA VAL A 246 -12.08 -14.56 21.10
C VAL A 246 -11.05 -15.41 20.35
N GLY A 247 -10.60 -14.95 19.16
CA GLY A 247 -9.54 -15.64 18.42
C GLY A 247 -9.94 -16.26 17.07
N ARG A 248 -11.12 -15.99 16.53
CA ARG A 248 -11.35 -16.32 15.11
C ARG A 248 -10.58 -15.36 14.22
N PRO A 249 -9.85 -15.88 13.22
CA PRO A 249 -9.22 -15.04 12.20
C PRO A 249 -10.24 -14.13 11.54
N ILE A 250 -9.86 -12.87 11.33
CA ILE A 250 -10.73 -11.86 10.69
C ILE A 250 -10.71 -12.10 9.20
N PRO A 251 -11.87 -12.21 8.52
CA PRO A 251 -11.92 -12.36 7.08
C PRO A 251 -11.48 -11.07 6.35
N PRO A 252 -10.79 -11.19 5.21
CA PRO A 252 -10.51 -10.03 4.37
C PRO A 252 -11.80 -9.50 3.74
N LEU A 253 -11.82 -8.21 3.49
CA LEU A 253 -12.85 -7.54 2.72
C LEU A 253 -12.21 -6.91 1.50
N LEU A 254 -12.66 -7.31 0.32
CA LEU A 254 -12.39 -6.63 -0.94
C LEU A 254 -13.73 -6.40 -1.65
N ALA A 255 -13.98 -5.18 -2.08
CA ALA A 255 -15.21 -4.82 -2.76
C ALA A 255 -14.93 -3.89 -3.94
N ARG A 256 -15.79 -3.97 -4.96
CA ARG A 256 -15.75 -3.14 -6.16
C ARG A 256 -17.05 -2.36 -6.28
N TRP A 257 -16.93 -1.08 -6.59
CA TRP A 257 -17.99 -0.15 -6.96
C TRP A 257 -18.13 -0.10 -8.48
N ASP A 258 -19.35 -0.19 -8.99
CA ASP A 258 -19.67 -0.18 -10.42
C ASP A 258 -20.31 1.15 -10.89
N GLY A 259 -20.31 2.16 -10.03
CA GLY A 259 -21.00 3.43 -10.25
C GLY A 259 -22.38 3.49 -9.59
N GLN A 260 -22.94 2.37 -9.11
CA GLN A 260 -24.27 2.28 -8.50
C GLN A 260 -24.26 1.54 -7.17
N ALA A 261 -23.52 0.42 -7.08
CA ALA A 261 -23.49 -0.44 -5.92
C ALA A 261 -22.13 -1.04 -5.65
N TRP A 262 -21.87 -1.41 -4.39
CA TRP A 262 -20.73 -2.21 -3.99
C TRP A 262 -21.04 -3.69 -4.14
N SER A 263 -20.11 -4.42 -4.72
CA SER A 263 -20.12 -5.89 -4.78
C SER A 263 -18.86 -6.44 -4.12
N LYS A 264 -19.03 -7.46 -3.25
CA LYS A 264 -17.89 -8.15 -2.64
C LYS A 264 -17.19 -9.00 -3.69
N VAL A 265 -15.86 -8.97 -3.68
CA VAL A 265 -15.01 -9.78 -4.55
C VAL A 265 -14.44 -10.93 -3.73
N THR A 266 -14.65 -12.15 -4.22
CA THR A 266 -14.11 -13.36 -3.57
C THR A 266 -12.59 -13.38 -3.71
N MET A 267 -11.91 -13.53 -2.58
CA MET A 267 -10.46 -13.64 -2.52
C MET A 267 -10.06 -15.11 -2.29
N PRO A 268 -8.87 -15.54 -2.74
CA PRO A 268 -8.39 -16.91 -2.52
C PRO A 268 -7.85 -17.13 -1.09
N THR A 269 -8.32 -16.36 -0.13
CA THR A 269 -7.99 -16.49 1.29
C THR A 269 -9.19 -16.12 2.14
N ASP A 270 -9.42 -16.90 3.18
CA ASP A 270 -10.52 -16.68 4.14
C ASP A 270 -10.09 -15.86 5.35
N PHE A 271 -8.80 -15.54 5.48
CA PHE A 271 -8.24 -14.92 6.67
C PHE A 271 -7.24 -13.83 6.34
N GLY A 272 -7.25 -12.80 7.16
CA GLY A 272 -6.36 -11.67 7.02
C GLY A 272 -7.12 -10.37 6.78
N GLY A 273 -6.40 -9.32 6.42
CA GLY A 273 -6.98 -8.03 6.06
C GLY A 273 -6.29 -7.45 4.84
N VAL A 274 -7.05 -6.83 3.96
CA VAL A 274 -6.47 -6.08 2.86
C VAL A 274 -5.83 -4.81 3.42
N THR A 275 -4.52 -4.67 3.25
CA THR A 275 -3.73 -3.56 3.81
C THR A 275 -3.35 -2.51 2.78
N ALA A 276 -3.28 -2.90 1.52
CA ALA A 276 -2.98 -1.98 0.42
C ALA A 276 -3.58 -2.47 -0.90
N LEU A 277 -3.95 -1.51 -1.73
CA LEU A 277 -4.35 -1.70 -3.12
C LEU A 277 -3.44 -0.82 -3.99
N THR A 278 -3.00 -1.33 -5.14
CA THR A 278 -2.24 -0.53 -6.10
C THR A 278 -2.79 -0.67 -7.51
N PRO A 279 -2.66 0.39 -8.33
CA PRO A 279 -3.00 0.30 -9.74
C PRO A 279 -1.92 -0.47 -10.53
N THR A 280 -2.32 -0.96 -11.70
CA THR A 280 -1.45 -1.28 -12.83
C THR A 280 -0.94 0.01 -13.49
N THR A 281 -0.11 -0.12 -14.52
CA THR A 281 0.32 1.02 -15.34
C THR A 281 -0.84 1.65 -16.13
N SER A 282 -1.92 0.92 -16.39
CA SER A 282 -3.15 1.42 -17.02
C SER A 282 -4.13 2.06 -16.03
N GLY A 283 -3.83 2.00 -14.72
CA GLY A 283 -4.67 2.57 -13.66
C GLY A 283 -5.68 1.60 -13.05
N GLU A 284 -5.90 0.44 -13.63
CA GLU A 284 -6.77 -0.61 -13.10
C GLU A 284 -6.18 -1.25 -11.83
N LEU A 285 -6.97 -2.01 -11.07
CA LEU A 285 -6.44 -2.77 -9.93
C LEU A 285 -5.32 -3.71 -10.42
N GLY A 286 -4.16 -3.63 -9.80
CA GLY A 286 -3.01 -4.49 -10.07
C GLY A 286 -2.74 -5.45 -8.93
N TRP A 287 -2.45 -4.93 -7.75
CA TRP A 287 -2.05 -5.72 -6.61
C TRP A 287 -2.87 -5.43 -5.35
N VAL A 288 -3.07 -6.48 -4.58
CA VAL A 288 -3.68 -6.46 -3.26
C VAL A 288 -2.68 -7.04 -2.26
N ALA A 289 -2.29 -6.29 -1.24
CA ALA A 289 -1.52 -6.82 -0.11
C ALA A 289 -2.47 -7.32 0.98
N VAL A 290 -2.14 -8.47 1.55
CA VAL A 290 -2.93 -9.13 2.59
C VAL A 290 -2.08 -9.30 3.84
N ALA A 291 -2.48 -8.71 4.94
CA ALA A 291 -1.89 -9.00 6.24
C ALA A 291 -2.45 -10.32 6.76
N ARG A 292 -1.60 -11.32 6.97
CA ARG A 292 -2.02 -12.61 7.52
C ARG A 292 -2.48 -12.48 8.97
N SER A 293 -3.53 -13.19 9.32
CA SER A 293 -4.01 -13.30 10.69
C SER A 293 -3.21 -14.33 11.47
N GLN A 294 -2.97 -14.07 12.76
CA GLN A 294 -2.46 -15.10 13.66
C GLN A 294 -3.55 -16.12 13.99
N LYS A 295 -3.18 -17.40 14.12
CA LYS A 295 -4.04 -18.40 14.74
C LYS A 295 -4.27 -18.02 16.20
N TRP A 296 -5.43 -18.37 16.74
CA TRP A 296 -5.67 -18.19 18.17
C TRP A 296 -4.73 -19.09 19.00
N GLY A 297 -4.20 -18.54 20.08
CA GLY A 297 -3.38 -19.26 21.03
C GLY A 297 -3.66 -18.79 22.48
N PRO A 298 -3.23 -19.53 23.50
CA PRO A 298 -3.37 -19.11 24.88
C PRO A 298 -2.78 -17.71 25.13
N PRO A 299 -3.27 -16.96 26.11
CA PRO A 299 -2.68 -15.69 26.49
C PRO A 299 -1.16 -15.80 26.72
N GLY A 300 -0.37 -14.92 26.09
CA GLY A 300 1.09 -14.94 26.15
C GLY A 300 1.79 -15.86 25.14
N SER A 301 1.05 -16.59 24.30
CA SER A 301 1.61 -17.31 23.15
C SER A 301 1.63 -16.43 21.91
N TYR A 302 2.61 -16.67 21.03
CA TYR A 302 2.66 -16.11 19.65
C TYR A 302 2.33 -17.25 18.69
N PRO A 303 1.03 -17.53 18.42
CA PRO A 303 0.68 -18.62 17.54
C PRO A 303 1.15 -18.28 16.11
N PRO A 304 1.46 -19.32 15.30
CA PRO A 304 1.87 -19.11 13.93
C PRO A 304 0.76 -18.39 13.12
N LEU A 305 1.17 -17.65 12.12
CA LEU A 305 0.25 -17.05 11.18
C LEU A 305 -0.54 -18.14 10.43
N VAL A 306 -1.76 -17.83 10.05
CA VAL A 306 -2.54 -18.68 9.15
C VAL A 306 -1.83 -18.68 7.79
N PRO A 307 -1.53 -19.86 7.19
CA PRO A 307 -0.97 -19.90 5.85
C PRO A 307 -1.88 -19.18 4.86
N GLY A 308 -1.28 -18.49 3.90
CA GLY A 308 -2.00 -17.75 2.87
C GLY A 308 -1.05 -16.87 2.08
N PRO A 309 -1.51 -16.30 0.97
CA PRO A 309 -0.71 -15.36 0.19
C PRO A 309 -0.48 -14.05 0.94
N ASP A 310 0.65 -13.39 0.64
CA ASP A 310 0.94 -12.03 1.08
C ASP A 310 0.48 -11.01 0.06
N PHE A 311 0.49 -11.42 -1.21
CA PHE A 311 0.13 -10.57 -2.33
C PHE A 311 -0.75 -11.33 -3.31
N LEU A 312 -1.71 -10.61 -3.87
CA LEU A 312 -2.60 -11.12 -4.92
C LEU A 312 -2.48 -10.20 -6.13
N ALA A 313 -2.06 -10.74 -7.27
CA ALA A 313 -2.08 -10.03 -8.54
C ALA A 313 -3.43 -10.22 -9.23
N TRP A 314 -4.09 -9.13 -9.60
CA TRP A 314 -5.37 -9.14 -10.30
C TRP A 314 -5.16 -8.99 -11.81
N ASN A 315 -5.75 -9.88 -12.61
CA ASN A 315 -5.66 -9.86 -14.07
C ASN A 315 -6.94 -9.38 -14.78
N GLY A 316 -7.87 -8.80 -14.03
CA GLY A 316 -9.19 -8.39 -14.52
C GLY A 316 -10.30 -9.42 -14.27
N GLN A 317 -9.97 -10.68 -13.97
CA GLN A 317 -10.92 -11.78 -13.76
C GLN A 317 -10.61 -12.64 -12.53
N THR A 318 -9.35 -12.97 -12.33
CA THR A 318 -8.88 -13.86 -11.25
C THR A 318 -7.64 -13.32 -10.56
N PHE A 319 -7.37 -13.86 -9.38
CA PHE A 319 -6.15 -13.56 -8.63
C PHE A 319 -5.10 -14.63 -8.88
N THR A 320 -3.84 -14.17 -9.02
CA THR A 320 -2.66 -15.03 -8.88
C THR A 320 -2.06 -14.77 -7.51
N GLU A 321 -1.81 -15.84 -6.76
CA GLU A 321 -1.26 -15.78 -5.41
C GLU A 321 0.27 -15.69 -5.43
N HIS A 322 0.81 -14.81 -4.60
CA HIS A 322 2.24 -14.67 -4.38
C HIS A 322 2.54 -14.59 -2.88
N SER A 323 3.64 -15.20 -2.49
CA SER A 323 4.16 -15.10 -1.12
C SER A 323 5.47 -14.31 -1.12
N GLU A 324 5.78 -13.70 0.01
CA GLU A 324 7.11 -13.14 0.19
C GLU A 324 8.17 -14.24 0.19
N PRO A 325 9.40 -13.97 -0.32
CA PRO A 325 10.49 -14.92 -0.21
C PRO A 325 10.86 -15.14 1.25
N ALA A 326 11.14 -16.38 1.62
CA ALA A 326 11.57 -16.71 2.98
C ALA A 326 12.98 -16.16 3.27
N VAL A 327 13.19 -15.63 4.47
CA VAL A 327 14.50 -15.21 4.97
C VAL A 327 14.87 -16.08 6.16
N ALA A 328 16.07 -16.70 6.09
CA ALA A 328 16.55 -17.57 7.15
C ALA A 328 16.64 -16.80 8.49
N GLY A 329 16.02 -17.35 9.54
CA GLY A 329 16.02 -16.76 10.88
C GLY A 329 15.01 -15.62 11.09
N GLU A 330 14.22 -15.29 10.10
CA GLU A 330 13.14 -14.32 10.20
C GLU A 330 11.78 -14.98 9.97
N GLY A 331 10.75 -14.44 10.60
CA GLY A 331 9.38 -14.83 10.33
C GLY A 331 8.76 -14.02 9.20
N ASP A 332 7.50 -14.31 8.93
CA ASP A 332 6.72 -13.61 7.91
C ASP A 332 6.51 -12.14 8.26
N SER A 333 6.30 -11.33 7.24
CA SER A 333 5.98 -9.91 7.40
C SER A 333 4.63 -9.72 8.07
N GLN A 334 4.57 -8.81 9.03
CA GLN A 334 3.35 -8.51 9.79
C GLN A 334 2.49 -7.43 9.12
N THR A 335 3.15 -6.47 8.48
CA THR A 335 2.48 -5.37 7.77
C THR A 335 3.20 -5.16 6.46
N LEU A 336 2.42 -5.15 5.38
CA LEU A 336 2.92 -4.88 4.04
C LEU A 336 2.16 -3.69 3.47
N ARG A 337 2.91 -2.72 2.96
CA ARG A 337 2.40 -1.58 2.22
C ARG A 337 2.97 -1.62 0.82
N LEU A 338 2.17 -1.25 -0.15
CA LEU A 338 2.56 -1.28 -1.56
C LEU A 338 2.79 0.13 -2.08
N ALA A 339 3.82 0.28 -2.90
CA ALA A 339 4.13 1.52 -3.62
C ALA A 339 4.43 1.19 -5.09
N PRO A 340 3.47 1.38 -6.00
CA PRO A 340 3.70 1.16 -7.43
C PRO A 340 4.71 2.18 -7.96
N VAL A 341 5.58 1.74 -8.86
CA VAL A 341 6.55 2.61 -9.54
C VAL A 341 5.90 3.14 -10.81
N PRO A 342 5.60 4.44 -10.89
CA PRO A 342 4.91 5.02 -12.04
C PRO A 342 5.56 4.68 -13.38
N GLY A 343 4.74 4.30 -14.36
CA GLY A 343 5.19 3.98 -15.72
C GLY A 343 5.90 2.64 -15.89
N THR A 344 5.88 1.78 -14.86
CA THR A 344 6.49 0.44 -14.88
C THR A 344 5.56 -0.61 -14.28
N SER A 345 5.88 -1.90 -14.46
CA SER A 345 5.25 -3.00 -13.74
C SER A 345 5.83 -3.24 -12.34
N THR A 346 6.87 -2.50 -11.97
CA THR A 346 7.55 -2.65 -10.67
C THR A 346 6.66 -2.16 -9.53
N VAL A 347 6.63 -2.92 -8.44
CA VAL A 347 5.96 -2.55 -7.20
C VAL A 347 6.92 -2.78 -6.04
N TRP A 348 7.04 -1.80 -5.17
CA TRP A 348 7.70 -1.93 -3.89
C TRP A 348 6.71 -2.41 -2.83
N SER A 349 7.17 -3.27 -1.94
CA SER A 349 6.48 -3.55 -0.69
C SER A 349 7.41 -3.28 0.48
N VAL A 350 6.89 -2.59 1.50
CA VAL A 350 7.63 -2.30 2.72
C VAL A 350 6.83 -2.73 3.96
N GLY A 351 7.55 -3.10 5.00
CA GLY A 351 6.94 -3.54 6.24
C GLY A 351 7.97 -3.90 7.30
N ARG A 352 7.59 -4.81 8.16
CA ARG A 352 8.48 -5.42 9.16
C ARG A 352 8.22 -6.93 9.24
N ALA A 353 9.28 -7.71 9.41
CA ALA A 353 9.21 -9.12 9.70
C ALA A 353 9.43 -9.38 11.19
N ALA A 354 8.75 -10.39 11.72
CA ALA A 354 9.01 -10.87 13.08
C ALA A 354 10.35 -11.60 13.11
N GLY A 355 11.16 -11.31 14.11
CA GLY A 355 12.39 -12.02 14.40
C GLY A 355 12.25 -12.88 15.68
N PRO A 356 13.31 -13.61 16.06
CA PRO A 356 13.34 -14.39 17.29
C PRO A 356 13.11 -13.51 18.52
N GLU A 357 12.55 -14.08 19.59
CA GLU A 357 12.41 -13.43 20.91
C GLU A 357 11.68 -12.07 20.90
N GLY A 358 10.76 -11.88 19.94
CA GLY A 358 10.00 -10.61 19.82
C GLY A 358 10.80 -9.48 19.19
N THR A 359 11.91 -9.79 18.54
CA THR A 359 12.62 -8.84 17.68
C THR A 359 11.89 -8.61 16.37
N PHE A 360 12.24 -7.56 15.65
CA PHE A 360 11.74 -7.33 14.30
C PHE A 360 12.79 -6.64 13.42
N ALA A 361 12.68 -6.91 12.12
CA ALA A 361 13.54 -6.38 11.09
C ALA A 361 12.72 -5.63 10.02
N PRO A 362 13.26 -4.58 9.41
CA PRO A 362 12.60 -3.90 8.30
C PRO A 362 12.57 -4.81 7.09
N ARG A 363 11.46 -4.81 6.37
CA ARG A 363 11.27 -5.59 5.17
C ARG A 363 11.12 -4.68 3.97
N ILE A 364 11.91 -4.91 2.93
CA ILE A 364 11.76 -4.28 1.63
C ILE A 364 11.73 -5.38 0.58
N LEU A 365 10.67 -5.41 -0.20
CA LEU A 365 10.50 -6.32 -1.32
C LEU A 365 10.28 -5.51 -2.60
N ARG A 366 10.66 -6.10 -3.72
CA ARG A 366 10.43 -5.58 -5.06
C ARG A 366 9.85 -6.67 -5.94
N PHE A 367 8.85 -6.31 -6.73
CA PHE A 367 8.34 -7.10 -7.84
C PHE A 367 8.68 -6.41 -9.16
N GLY A 368 9.19 -7.16 -10.15
CA GLY A 368 9.55 -6.64 -11.48
C GLY A 368 11.02 -6.36 -11.70
#